data_3e35a176207cdb27ff7c9d0e528ada75
#
_entry.id   3e35a176207cdb27ff7c9d0e528ada75
#
_cell.length_a   1.000
_cell.length_b   1.000
_cell.length_c   1.000
_cell.angle_alpha   90.00
_cell.angle_beta   90.00
_cell.angle_gamma   90.00
#
_symmetry.space_group_name_H-M   'P 1'
#
loop_
_entity.id
_entity.type
_entity.pdbx_description
1 polymer ?
#
loop_
_entity_poly.entity_id
_entity_poly.type
_entity_poly.pdbx_seq_one_letter_code
_entity_poly.pdbx_strand_id
1 'polypeptide(L)'
;MIRRREWLRMATAAVMLCGNTVFSQNDPGKASIGRVSVSVYYATDGDPKVAGAKAAAVTQEIEKCLRGEARLRFKSYRLLGQDVQPLLRSYESWAQPLKPSDEVLVRFEARSAPTPQATGLDLELWLSRKKILKTDARLGGNRPLFILGPEWRGGRLIISVALAPKKNPGS
;
A
#
# COMPACT_ATOMS: atom_id res chain seq x y z
N MET A 1 -32.77 -9.91 -83.98
CA MET A 1 -33.20 -9.10 -82.84
C MET A 1 -33.16 -10.00 -81.61
N ILE A 2 -32.12 -9.92 -80.81
CA ILE A 2 -31.84 -10.84 -79.67
C ILE A 2 -31.80 -10.01 -78.43
N ARG A 3 -32.76 -10.26 -77.49
CA ARG A 3 -32.79 -9.67 -76.18
C ARG A 3 -31.86 -10.50 -75.23
N ARG A 4 -30.79 -9.93 -74.77
CA ARG A 4 -29.98 -10.50 -73.70
C ARG A 4 -30.58 -10.10 -72.35
N ARG A 5 -30.95 -11.08 -71.53
CA ARG A 5 -31.34 -10.94 -70.15
C ARG A 5 -30.07 -11.09 -69.30
N GLU A 6 -29.69 -10.04 -68.63
CA GLU A 6 -28.61 -10.10 -67.63
C GLU A 6 -29.18 -10.58 -66.29
N TRP A 7 -28.58 -11.65 -65.80
CA TRP A 7 -28.85 -12.18 -64.49
C TRP A 7 -27.94 -11.50 -63.48
N LEU A 8 -28.49 -10.60 -62.66
CA LEU A 8 -27.80 -10.06 -61.49
C LEU A 8 -27.70 -11.14 -60.41
N ARG A 9 -26.52 -11.67 -60.17
CA ARG A 9 -26.22 -12.53 -59.04
C ARG A 9 -25.91 -11.64 -57.84
N MET A 10 -26.80 -11.53 -56.88
CA MET A 10 -26.53 -10.96 -55.59
C MET A 10 -25.69 -11.96 -54.80
N ALA A 11 -24.44 -11.65 -54.58
CA ALA A 11 -23.56 -12.34 -53.64
C ALA A 11 -23.81 -11.71 -52.25
N THR A 12 -24.54 -12.41 -51.40
CA THR A 12 -24.73 -12.04 -49.98
C THR A 12 -23.47 -12.42 -49.21
N ALA A 13 -22.63 -11.45 -48.95
CA ALA A 13 -21.46 -11.65 -48.05
C ALA A 13 -21.91 -11.71 -46.58
N ALA A 14 -22.00 -12.91 -46.03
CA ALA A 14 -22.19 -13.09 -44.59
C ALA A 14 -20.91 -12.71 -43.86
N VAL A 15 -20.87 -11.52 -43.27
CA VAL A 15 -19.82 -11.09 -42.36
C VAL A 15 -20.04 -11.79 -41.03
N MET A 16 -19.31 -12.89 -40.78
CA MET A 16 -19.22 -13.50 -39.45
C MET A 16 -18.41 -12.54 -38.54
N LEU A 17 -19.10 -11.78 -37.71
CA LEU A 17 -18.49 -11.11 -36.55
C LEU A 17 -18.09 -12.21 -35.54
N CYS A 18 -16.86 -12.68 -35.62
CA CYS A 18 -16.24 -13.39 -34.50
C CYS A 18 -16.09 -12.40 -33.34
N GLY A 19 -17.07 -12.37 -32.44
CA GLY A 19 -16.96 -11.67 -31.17
C GLY A 19 -15.86 -12.31 -30.35
N ASN A 20 -14.66 -11.72 -30.34
CA ASN A 20 -13.64 -12.03 -29.39
C ASN A 20 -14.14 -11.61 -28.00
N THR A 21 -14.79 -12.53 -27.29
CA THR A 21 -14.99 -12.39 -25.86
C THR A 21 -13.63 -12.48 -25.20
N VAL A 22 -13.01 -11.32 -24.94
CA VAL A 22 -11.83 -11.23 -24.09
C VAL A 22 -12.30 -11.63 -22.69
N PHE A 23 -12.14 -12.90 -22.36
CA PHE A 23 -12.21 -13.33 -20.98
C PHE A 23 -11.06 -12.63 -20.25
N SER A 24 -11.38 -11.59 -19.49
CA SER A 24 -10.47 -11.04 -18.50
C SER A 24 -10.17 -12.16 -17.50
N GLN A 25 -9.09 -12.89 -17.73
CA GLN A 25 -8.59 -13.87 -16.76
C GLN A 25 -8.27 -13.08 -15.48
N ASN A 26 -9.10 -13.26 -14.45
CA ASN A 26 -8.80 -12.78 -13.12
C ASN A 26 -7.51 -13.46 -12.67
N ASP A 27 -6.40 -12.73 -12.71
CA ASP A 27 -5.11 -13.20 -12.25
C ASP A 27 -5.18 -13.51 -10.73
N PRO A 28 -5.10 -14.79 -10.32
CA PRO A 28 -5.20 -15.17 -8.91
C PRO A 28 -4.09 -14.57 -8.04
N GLY A 29 -2.97 -14.17 -8.65
CA GLY A 29 -1.87 -13.49 -7.95
C GLY A 29 -2.26 -12.09 -7.48
N LYS A 30 -3.19 -11.42 -8.17
CA LYS A 30 -3.72 -10.10 -7.80
C LYS A 30 -4.80 -10.15 -6.72
N ALA A 31 -5.19 -11.35 -6.27
CA ALA A 31 -6.16 -11.47 -5.20
C ALA A 31 -5.63 -10.81 -3.91
N SER A 32 -6.42 -9.89 -3.35
CA SER A 32 -6.09 -9.25 -2.07
C SER A 32 -6.34 -10.24 -0.93
N ILE A 33 -5.27 -10.56 -0.18
CA ILE A 33 -5.29 -11.44 0.97
C ILE A 33 -5.29 -10.69 2.30
N GLY A 34 -5.20 -9.36 2.25
CA GLY A 34 -5.21 -8.48 3.40
C GLY A 34 -5.00 -7.03 2.99
N ARG A 35 -4.76 -6.18 3.96
CA ARG A 35 -4.40 -4.77 3.77
C ARG A 35 -3.31 -4.39 4.74
N VAL A 36 -2.37 -3.55 4.29
CA VAL A 36 -1.28 -3.03 5.11
C VAL A 36 -1.44 -1.51 5.22
N SER A 37 -1.40 -1.02 6.44
CA SER A 37 -1.36 0.41 6.77
C SER A 37 0.07 0.82 7.04
N VAL A 38 0.52 1.87 6.38
CA VAL A 38 1.83 2.50 6.60
C VAL A 38 1.60 3.93 7.06
N SER A 39 2.16 4.29 8.20
CA SER A 39 2.09 5.64 8.75
C SER A 39 3.49 6.20 8.99
N VAL A 40 3.65 7.52 8.83
CA VAL A 40 4.89 8.23 9.15
C VAL A 40 4.61 9.20 10.27
N TYR A 41 5.39 9.08 11.33
CA TYR A 41 5.36 9.96 12.48
C TYR A 41 6.63 10.81 12.54
N TYR A 42 6.48 12.02 12.99
CA TYR A 42 7.55 12.88 13.46
C TYR A 42 7.63 12.77 14.98
N ALA A 43 8.81 12.51 15.51
CA ALA A 43 9.08 12.40 16.92
C ALA A 43 10.17 13.39 17.32
N THR A 44 9.96 14.14 18.40
CA THR A 44 10.90 15.19 18.85
C THR A 44 10.86 15.40 20.34
N ASP A 45 12.00 15.84 20.89
CA ASP A 45 12.11 16.39 22.25
C ASP A 45 12.02 17.93 22.29
N GLY A 46 12.00 18.56 21.09
CA GLY A 46 11.85 19.98 20.87
C GLY A 46 10.40 20.41 20.59
N ASP A 47 10.23 21.44 19.76
CA ASP A 47 8.91 21.96 19.39
C ASP A 47 8.22 21.05 18.35
N PRO A 48 7.08 20.44 18.68
CA PRO A 48 6.34 19.60 17.75
C PRO A 48 5.69 20.35 16.59
N LYS A 49 5.57 21.70 16.66
CA LYS A 49 5.01 22.52 15.58
C LYS A 49 5.89 22.54 14.33
N VAL A 50 7.17 22.21 14.46
CA VAL A 50 8.11 22.06 13.34
C VAL A 50 7.66 21.00 12.34
N ALA A 51 6.84 20.05 12.76
CA ALA A 51 6.20 19.06 11.87
C ALA A 51 5.34 19.69 10.76
N GLY A 52 4.87 20.92 10.97
CA GLY A 52 4.05 21.67 10.03
C GLY A 52 2.55 21.60 10.35
N ALA A 53 1.79 22.53 9.76
CA ALA A 53 0.35 22.72 10.07
C ALA A 53 -0.53 21.52 9.67
N LYS A 54 -0.09 20.68 8.73
CA LYS A 54 -0.83 19.49 8.28
C LYS A 54 -0.60 18.26 9.17
N ALA A 55 0.37 18.33 10.10
CA ALA A 55 0.67 17.21 10.98
C ALA A 55 -0.42 17.07 12.06
N ALA A 56 -0.99 15.86 12.17
CA ALA A 56 -2.05 15.55 13.11
C ALA A 56 -1.50 15.05 14.45
N ALA A 57 -2.35 15.08 15.48
CA ALA A 57 -2.05 14.39 16.73
C ALA A 57 -2.02 12.88 16.51
N VAL A 58 -1.20 12.15 17.28
CA VAL A 58 -1.23 10.69 17.33
C VAL A 58 -2.30 10.22 18.32
N THR A 59 -2.82 9.02 18.14
CA THR A 59 -3.74 8.43 19.12
C THR A 59 -2.98 7.99 20.37
N GLN A 60 -3.69 7.94 21.51
CA GLN A 60 -3.10 7.50 22.78
C GLN A 60 -2.50 6.11 22.71
N GLU A 61 -3.14 5.18 21.97
CA GLU A 61 -2.66 3.81 21.78
C GLU A 61 -1.30 3.78 21.08
N ILE A 62 -1.16 4.56 19.98
CA ILE A 62 0.11 4.65 19.24
C ILE A 62 1.17 5.33 20.10
N GLU A 63 0.82 6.42 20.80
CA GLU A 63 1.77 7.09 21.70
C GLU A 63 2.27 6.15 22.80
N LYS A 64 1.38 5.37 23.41
CA LYS A 64 1.74 4.36 24.42
C LYS A 64 2.67 3.30 23.85
N CYS A 65 2.40 2.81 22.63
CA CYS A 65 3.29 1.86 21.97
C CYS A 65 4.68 2.45 21.71
N LEU A 66 4.76 3.67 21.17
CA LEU A 66 6.01 4.35 20.88
C LEU A 66 6.84 4.61 22.17
N ARG A 67 6.20 5.09 23.23
CA ARG A 67 6.86 5.31 24.53
C ARG A 67 7.30 4.03 25.23
N GLY A 68 6.67 2.90 24.91
CA GLY A 68 7.05 1.57 25.42
C GLY A 68 8.39 1.09 24.91
N GLU A 69 8.82 1.56 23.72
CA GLU A 69 10.07 1.18 23.09
C GLU A 69 11.17 2.20 23.42
N ALA A 70 12.24 1.80 24.10
CA ALA A 70 13.28 2.72 24.59
C ALA A 70 13.88 3.61 23.48
N ARG A 71 14.09 3.05 22.27
CA ARG A 71 14.66 3.76 21.11
C ARG A 71 13.68 4.72 20.43
N LEU A 72 12.39 4.61 20.71
CA LEU A 72 11.33 5.42 20.11
C LEU A 72 10.73 6.43 21.09
N ARG A 73 11.32 6.56 22.28
CA ARG A 73 10.82 7.42 23.35
C ARG A 73 11.26 8.87 23.14
N PHE A 74 10.29 9.71 22.76
CA PHE A 74 10.44 11.16 22.61
C PHE A 74 9.36 11.88 23.43
N LYS A 75 9.54 13.19 23.62
CA LYS A 75 8.56 14.02 24.36
C LYS A 75 7.26 14.19 23.58
N SER A 76 7.34 14.30 22.25
CA SER A 76 6.18 14.60 21.40
C SER A 76 6.22 13.81 20.10
N TYR A 77 5.01 13.49 19.60
CA TYR A 77 4.80 12.80 18.32
C TYR A 77 3.74 13.53 17.49
N ARG A 78 3.90 13.50 16.16
CA ARG A 78 2.93 14.00 15.19
C ARG A 78 2.81 13.03 14.05
N LEU A 79 1.59 12.77 13.60
CA LEU A 79 1.33 11.98 12.39
C LEU A 79 1.51 12.90 11.18
N LEU A 80 2.46 12.59 10.30
CA LEU A 80 2.73 13.32 9.07
C LEU A 80 1.86 12.83 7.91
N GLY A 81 1.56 11.54 7.87
CA GLY A 81 0.73 10.95 6.83
C GLY A 81 0.56 9.46 6.99
N GLN A 82 -0.38 8.93 6.22
CA GLN A 82 -0.75 7.52 6.23
C GLN A 82 -1.21 7.07 4.85
N ASP A 83 -0.92 5.82 4.51
CA ASP A 83 -1.45 5.16 3.32
C ASP A 83 -1.85 3.72 3.64
N VAL A 84 -2.88 3.21 2.97
CA VAL A 84 -3.37 1.84 3.15
C VAL A 84 -3.47 1.17 1.80
N GLN A 85 -2.69 0.12 1.60
CA GLN A 85 -2.61 -0.60 0.35
C GLN A 85 -3.06 -2.06 0.51
N PRO A 86 -3.58 -2.71 -0.55
CA PRO A 86 -3.88 -4.13 -0.52
C PRO A 86 -2.59 -4.94 -0.34
N LEU A 87 -2.66 -6.01 0.42
CA LEU A 87 -1.66 -7.07 0.41
C LEU A 87 -2.10 -8.10 -0.63
N LEU A 88 -1.36 -8.18 -1.72
CA LEU A 88 -1.65 -9.08 -2.83
C LEU A 88 -1.02 -10.46 -2.58
N ARG A 89 -1.58 -11.50 -3.19
CA ARG A 89 -1.12 -12.88 -2.99
C ARG A 89 0.29 -13.11 -3.52
N SER A 90 0.59 -12.58 -4.72
CA SER A 90 1.85 -12.87 -5.44
C SER A 90 2.46 -11.63 -6.07
N TYR A 91 2.00 -10.44 -5.69
CA TYR A 91 2.52 -9.18 -6.21
C TYR A 91 2.88 -8.24 -5.08
N GLU A 92 3.85 -7.40 -5.37
CA GLU A 92 4.24 -6.32 -4.47
C GLU A 92 3.20 -5.20 -4.43
N SER A 93 3.16 -4.51 -3.32
CA SER A 93 2.41 -3.27 -3.13
C SER A 93 3.31 -2.17 -2.60
N TRP A 94 3.00 -0.94 -2.99
CA TRP A 94 3.76 0.24 -2.62
C TRP A 94 2.87 1.23 -1.87
N ALA A 95 3.27 1.58 -0.66
CA ALA A 95 2.61 2.61 0.13
C ALA A 95 3.39 3.93 0.07
N GLN A 96 2.64 5.04 -0.05
CA GLN A 96 3.13 6.42 -0.10
C GLN A 96 2.46 7.25 0.99
N PRO A 97 2.90 7.13 2.26
CA PRO A 97 2.21 7.78 3.37
C PRO A 97 2.26 9.31 3.34
N LEU A 98 3.20 9.89 2.60
CA LEU A 98 3.37 11.35 2.44
C LEU A 98 2.92 11.85 1.06
N LYS A 99 1.82 11.33 0.50
CA LYS A 99 1.31 11.76 -0.82
C LYS A 99 1.15 13.29 -0.92
N PRO A 100 1.50 13.87 -2.07
CA PRO A 100 2.00 13.27 -3.31
C PRO A 100 3.52 13.03 -3.35
N SER A 101 4.25 13.25 -2.25
CA SER A 101 5.70 13.06 -2.18
C SER A 101 6.09 11.57 -2.27
N ASP A 102 7.21 11.30 -2.92
CA ASP A 102 7.87 10.00 -2.94
C ASP A 102 9.05 9.94 -1.93
N GLU A 103 9.10 10.87 -0.97
CA GLU A 103 10.16 10.96 0.03
C GLU A 103 10.26 9.68 0.88
N VAL A 104 9.10 9.09 1.24
CA VAL A 104 9.03 7.80 1.93
C VAL A 104 8.16 6.85 1.13
N LEU A 105 8.73 5.73 0.70
CA LEU A 105 8.03 4.64 0.04
C LEU A 105 8.24 3.36 0.83
N VAL A 106 7.21 2.58 1.01
CA VAL A 106 7.29 1.26 1.62
C VAL A 106 6.75 0.23 0.64
N ARG A 107 7.66 -0.62 0.13
CA ARG A 107 7.31 -1.80 -0.65
C ARG A 107 7.08 -2.97 0.28
N PHE A 108 6.07 -3.75 0.00
CA PHE A 108 5.84 -5.00 0.71
C PHE A 108 5.21 -6.05 -0.21
N GLU A 109 5.52 -7.31 0.10
CA GLU A 109 5.04 -8.49 -0.60
C GLU A 109 4.76 -9.58 0.42
N ALA A 110 3.69 -10.36 0.22
CA ALA A 110 3.37 -11.48 1.09
C ALA A 110 4.35 -12.64 0.86
N ARG A 111 5.00 -13.12 1.92
CA ARG A 111 5.85 -14.32 1.88
C ARG A 111 5.08 -15.61 2.06
N SER A 112 3.96 -15.53 2.75
CA SER A 112 3.10 -16.67 3.03
C SER A 112 1.64 -16.23 3.13
N ALA A 113 0.74 -17.16 2.99
CA ALA A 113 -0.67 -16.89 3.25
C ALA A 113 -0.83 -16.35 4.69
N PRO A 114 -1.63 -15.26 4.89
CA PRO A 114 -1.88 -14.73 6.21
C PRO A 114 -2.53 -15.78 7.10
N THR A 115 -2.04 -15.89 8.33
CA THR A 115 -2.72 -16.64 9.39
C THR A 115 -3.42 -15.66 10.34
N PRO A 116 -4.37 -16.12 11.18
CA PRO A 116 -4.99 -15.25 12.18
C PRO A 116 -3.99 -14.64 13.16
N GLN A 117 -2.83 -15.29 13.34
CA GLN A 117 -1.82 -14.88 14.32
C GLN A 117 -0.74 -13.98 13.71
N ALA A 118 -0.37 -14.20 12.45
CA ALA A 118 0.71 -13.43 11.81
C ALA A 118 0.70 -13.52 10.28
N THR A 119 1.25 -12.49 9.66
CA THR A 119 1.51 -12.42 8.22
C THR A 119 2.99 -12.13 8.00
N GLY A 120 3.67 -13.01 7.27
CA GLY A 120 5.06 -12.78 6.85
C GLY A 120 5.11 -11.87 5.62
N LEU A 121 5.96 -10.87 5.67
CA LEU A 121 6.19 -9.91 4.59
C LEU A 121 7.67 -9.82 4.24
N ASP A 122 7.99 -9.71 2.95
CA ASP A 122 9.20 -9.05 2.47
C ASP A 122 8.93 -7.55 2.47
N LEU A 123 9.72 -6.79 3.21
CA LEU A 123 9.53 -5.36 3.45
C LEU A 123 10.75 -4.57 3.00
N GLU A 124 10.55 -3.53 2.20
CA GLU A 124 11.58 -2.58 1.83
C GLU A 124 11.14 -1.16 2.19
N LEU A 125 12.06 -0.41 2.80
CA LEU A 125 11.90 1.02 3.06
C LEU A 125 12.81 1.80 2.12
N TRP A 126 12.23 2.75 1.43
CA TRP A 126 12.91 3.65 0.51
C TRP A 126 12.77 5.09 0.98
N LEU A 127 13.86 5.84 0.97
CA LEU A 127 13.87 7.28 1.24
C LEU A 127 14.49 8.00 0.04
N SER A 128 13.78 8.99 -0.49
CA SER A 128 14.21 9.79 -1.65
C SER A 128 14.74 8.89 -2.78
N ARG A 129 13.99 7.85 -3.15
CA ARG A 129 14.30 6.85 -4.19
C ARG A 129 15.50 5.94 -3.90
N LYS A 130 16.06 5.99 -2.70
CA LYS A 130 17.14 5.09 -2.26
C LYS A 130 16.60 4.06 -1.29
N LYS A 131 16.81 2.77 -1.59
CA LYS A 131 16.49 1.70 -0.65
C LYS A 131 17.44 1.75 0.53
N ILE A 132 16.89 1.90 1.74
CA ILE A 132 17.67 2.01 2.98
C ILE A 132 17.51 0.80 3.89
N LEU A 133 16.44 0.01 3.70
CA LEU A 133 16.20 -1.19 4.48
C LEU A 133 15.53 -2.24 3.59
N LYS A 134 15.97 -3.48 3.73
CA LYS A 134 15.26 -4.67 3.28
C LYS A 134 15.25 -5.69 4.43
N THR A 135 14.09 -6.23 4.75
CA THR A 135 13.94 -7.17 5.85
C THR A 135 12.72 -8.06 5.68
N ASP A 136 12.79 -9.23 6.28
CA ASP A 136 11.64 -10.07 6.51
C ASP A 136 10.94 -9.60 7.78
N ALA A 137 9.67 -9.27 7.67
CA ALA A 137 8.86 -8.79 8.77
C ALA A 137 7.74 -9.79 9.09
N ARG A 138 7.40 -9.92 10.35
CA ARG A 138 6.16 -10.60 10.78
C ARG A 138 5.25 -9.57 11.41
N LEU A 139 4.12 -9.33 10.76
CA LEU A 139 3.05 -8.51 11.33
C LEU A 139 2.05 -9.44 12.01
N GLY A 140 1.82 -9.25 13.30
CA GLY A 140 0.92 -10.10 14.07
C GLY A 140 0.03 -9.30 15.01
N GLY A 141 -1.24 -9.74 15.15
CA GLY A 141 -2.19 -9.10 16.04
C GLY A 141 -2.41 -7.62 15.73
N ASN A 142 -2.66 -6.83 16.77
CA ASN A 142 -2.87 -5.39 16.67
C ASN A 142 -1.59 -4.58 16.93
N ARG A 143 -0.41 -5.20 16.82
CA ARG A 143 0.86 -4.52 17.09
C ARG A 143 1.51 -4.07 15.79
N PRO A 144 1.72 -2.76 15.59
CA PRO A 144 2.49 -2.24 14.48
C PRO A 144 3.98 -2.56 14.64
N LEU A 145 4.65 -2.80 13.52
CA LEU A 145 6.11 -2.78 13.44
C LEU A 145 6.55 -1.32 13.32
N PHE A 146 7.44 -0.87 14.19
CA PHE A 146 8.03 0.45 14.12
C PHE A 146 9.46 0.39 13.58
N ILE A 147 9.78 1.27 12.66
CA ILE A 147 11.12 1.45 12.08
C ILE A 147 11.56 2.87 12.42
N LEU A 148 12.69 2.98 13.15
CA LEU A 148 13.31 4.28 13.42
C LEU A 148 13.97 4.78 12.13
N GLY A 149 13.46 5.87 11.59
CA GLY A 149 13.94 6.51 10.37
C GLY A 149 15.06 7.53 10.64
N PRO A 150 15.39 8.35 9.63
CA PRO A 150 16.43 9.35 9.71
C PRO A 150 16.03 10.56 10.57
N GLU A 151 17.00 11.39 10.86
CA GLU A 151 16.77 12.73 11.39
C GLU A 151 16.05 13.58 10.36
N TRP A 152 15.08 14.37 10.84
CA TRP A 152 14.29 15.25 10.02
C TRP A 152 13.81 16.46 10.84
N ARG A 153 14.14 17.66 10.39
CA ARG A 153 13.74 18.94 11.01
C ARG A 153 13.98 19.01 12.53
N GLY A 154 15.12 18.53 12.99
CA GLY A 154 15.49 18.55 14.43
C GLY A 154 14.77 17.51 15.29
N GLY A 155 14.12 16.53 14.67
CA GLY A 155 13.56 15.34 15.29
C GLY A 155 13.86 14.10 14.45
N ARG A 156 13.04 13.06 14.56
CA ARG A 156 13.20 11.80 13.82
C ARG A 156 11.92 11.36 13.18
N LEU A 157 12.03 10.72 12.02
CA LEU A 157 10.92 10.00 11.42
C LEU A 157 10.80 8.63 12.06
N ILE A 158 9.57 8.21 12.30
CA ILE A 158 9.24 6.83 12.70
C ILE A 158 8.22 6.31 11.68
N ILE A 159 8.53 5.20 11.05
CA ILE A 159 7.66 4.54 10.09
C ILE A 159 6.96 3.38 10.80
N SER A 160 5.65 3.35 10.75
CA SER A 160 4.84 2.26 11.29
C SER A 160 4.24 1.44 10.16
N VAL A 161 4.35 0.12 10.27
CA VAL A 161 3.73 -0.84 9.34
C VAL A 161 2.85 -1.78 10.14
N ALA A 162 1.57 -1.87 9.80
CA ALA A 162 0.60 -2.70 10.49
C ALA A 162 -0.38 -3.35 9.52
N LEU A 163 -0.98 -4.47 9.94
CA LEU A 163 -2.15 -5.00 9.25
C LEU A 163 -3.34 -4.05 9.51
N ALA A 164 -3.95 -3.57 8.44
CA ALA A 164 -5.17 -2.78 8.58
C ALA A 164 -6.35 -3.70 8.96
N PRO A 165 -7.29 -3.22 9.78
CA PRO A 165 -8.49 -3.98 10.07
C PRO A 165 -9.22 -4.37 8.80
N LYS A 166 -9.84 -5.56 8.81
CA LYS A 166 -10.73 -5.97 7.72
C LYS A 166 -11.87 -4.95 7.67
N LYS A 167 -12.09 -4.36 6.49
CA LYS A 167 -13.27 -3.52 6.27
C LYS A 167 -14.48 -4.45 6.35
N ASN A 168 -15.29 -4.33 7.40
CA ASN A 168 -16.56 -5.05 7.45
C ASN A 168 -17.42 -4.57 6.28
N PRO A 169 -18.02 -5.46 5.49
CA PRO A 169 -18.83 -5.09 4.32
C PRO A 169 -20.18 -4.45 4.67
N GLY A 170 -20.32 -3.84 5.84
CA GLY A 170 -21.59 -3.33 6.37
C GLY A 170 -21.52 -2.00 7.13
N SER A 171 -20.51 -1.16 6.92
CA SER A 171 -20.48 0.20 7.48
C SER A 171 -20.24 1.25 6.40
#